data_47f18740bd8a8fcca5134c96b081b2f3
#
_entry.id   47f18740bd8a8fcca5134c96b081b2f3
#
_cell.length_a   1.000
_cell.length_b   1.000
_cell.length_c   1.000
_cell.angle_alpha   90.00
_cell.angle_beta   90.00
_cell.angle_gamma   90.00
#
_symmetry.space_group_name_H-M   'P 1'
#
loop_
_entity.id
_entity.type
_entity.pdbx_description
1 polymer ?
#
loop_
_entity_poly.entity_id
_entity_poly.type
_entity_poly.pdbx_seq_one_letter_code
_entity_poly.pdbx_strand_id
1 'polypeptide(L)'
;LGEKELADGRFVGLAFSGGGSRAAVFGAAVMKELDGLGLLQQVDVLSAVSGGALPAASYALEGYRDFSFQNGFVELIGRDFQGAILGPWYAMPQNAIRYALTDRIPAEQIIQVLDDRLFRGATFADLNPSRPILLLNATDALTGDPLVISNERFAALGQPLAPFSLARAVYMSAAYPGVLEPLAIPHGQPAGTPTSEPPLLAYDGGAADNLGIRTLMQVVNDALSEQSMADRFPRGCLIVSIDATGRQLNGQRKPLSAAAALLRGHRRNVLELAGIPVSRQDTSMFGTFRVGLNGNGGTCRFWHIALRQLPGSDPLGDRVTYIKTNLGLSTEDQAALVTAAARLVAKGREEMPQADGWADFVSARPALLTHP
;
A
#
# COMPACT_ATOMS: atom_id res chain seq x y z
N LEU A 1 -16.16 -6.56 7.67
CA LEU A 1 -15.79 -6.33 9.08
C LEU A 1 -16.52 -7.32 9.96
N GLY A 2 -15.78 -8.00 10.84
CA GLY A 2 -16.36 -8.91 11.83
C GLY A 2 -16.78 -8.20 13.12
N GLU A 3 -17.38 -8.95 14.06
CA GLU A 3 -17.78 -8.42 15.36
C GLU A 3 -16.59 -7.86 16.16
N LYS A 4 -15.39 -8.42 15.97
CA LYS A 4 -14.17 -8.01 16.67
C LYS A 4 -13.73 -6.59 16.27
N GLU A 5 -13.73 -6.27 14.99
CA GLU A 5 -13.31 -4.97 14.45
C GLU A 5 -14.30 -3.86 14.80
N LEU A 6 -15.51 -4.24 15.18
CA LEU A 6 -16.59 -3.31 15.51
C LEU A 6 -16.93 -3.28 17.00
N ALA A 7 -16.25 -4.10 17.81
CA ALA A 7 -16.55 -4.28 19.22
C ALA A 7 -16.47 -3.00 20.06
N ASP A 8 -15.59 -2.07 19.67
CA ASP A 8 -15.42 -0.79 20.37
C ASP A 8 -16.29 0.35 19.82
N GLY A 9 -17.09 0.08 18.79
CA GLY A 9 -17.96 1.08 18.13
C GLY A 9 -17.22 2.14 17.34
N ARG A 10 -15.96 1.88 16.96
CA ARG A 10 -15.13 2.73 16.11
C ARG A 10 -14.76 2.02 14.84
N PHE A 11 -14.35 2.81 13.86
CA PHE A 11 -13.62 2.32 12.69
C PHE A 11 -12.39 3.18 12.43
N VAL A 12 -11.24 2.56 12.33
CA VAL A 12 -9.99 3.20 11.91
C VAL A 12 -9.38 2.44 10.74
N GLY A 13 -9.35 3.08 9.58
CA GLY A 13 -8.70 2.54 8.39
C GLY A 13 -7.42 3.28 8.03
N LEU A 14 -6.35 2.57 7.71
CA LEU A 14 -5.14 3.15 7.12
C LEU A 14 -5.03 2.75 5.65
N ALA A 15 -4.88 3.74 4.77
CA ALA A 15 -4.59 3.56 3.36
C ALA A 15 -3.14 3.94 3.05
N PHE A 16 -2.41 3.07 2.36
CA PHE A 16 -1.01 3.27 1.98
C PHE A 16 -0.89 3.34 0.47
N SER A 17 -0.36 4.46 -0.03
CA SER A 17 -0.16 4.65 -1.46
C SER A 17 0.99 3.82 -2.02
N GLY A 18 0.96 3.61 -3.35
CA GLY A 18 2.11 3.15 -4.10
C GLY A 18 3.24 4.19 -4.17
N GLY A 19 4.40 3.75 -4.68
CA GLY A 19 5.57 4.62 -4.87
C GLY A 19 6.92 3.96 -4.55
N GLY A 20 7.02 2.64 -4.62
CA GLY A 20 8.24 1.87 -4.39
C GLY A 20 8.81 2.06 -2.99
N SER A 21 10.13 2.06 -2.84
CA SER A 21 10.81 2.22 -1.54
C SER A 21 10.49 3.55 -0.86
N ARG A 22 10.18 4.61 -1.62
CA ARG A 22 9.72 5.89 -1.04
C ARG A 22 8.45 5.70 -0.24
N ALA A 23 7.44 5.02 -0.81
CA ALA A 23 6.18 4.74 -0.14
C ALA A 23 6.36 3.78 1.04
N ALA A 24 7.22 2.77 0.88
CA ALA A 24 7.52 1.83 1.94
C ALA A 24 8.10 2.51 3.18
N VAL A 25 9.16 3.31 3.02
CA VAL A 25 9.83 4.00 4.13
C VAL A 25 8.96 5.10 4.72
N PHE A 26 8.28 5.90 3.88
CA PHE A 26 7.37 6.93 4.36
C PHE A 26 6.19 6.32 5.13
N GLY A 27 5.59 5.24 4.61
CA GLY A 27 4.52 4.52 5.29
C GLY A 27 4.95 3.98 6.66
N ALA A 28 6.11 3.32 6.73
CA ALA A 28 6.67 2.83 7.99
C ALA A 28 6.96 3.97 8.99
N ALA A 29 7.48 5.10 8.51
CA ALA A 29 7.75 6.27 9.35
C ALA A 29 6.47 6.91 9.88
N VAL A 30 5.43 7.05 9.04
CA VAL A 30 4.11 7.54 9.50
C VAL A 30 3.51 6.59 10.52
N MET A 31 3.57 5.26 10.30
CA MET A 31 3.10 4.29 11.30
C MET A 31 3.80 4.47 12.64
N LYS A 32 5.12 4.73 12.66
CA LYS A 32 5.87 5.03 13.87
C LYS A 32 5.30 6.25 14.63
N GLU A 33 5.00 7.32 13.91
CA GLU A 33 4.41 8.52 14.52
C GLU A 33 2.99 8.24 15.05
N LEU A 34 2.17 7.47 14.29
CA LEU A 34 0.83 7.07 14.72
C LEU A 34 0.85 6.13 15.93
N ASP A 35 1.88 5.28 16.05
CA ASP A 35 2.11 4.45 17.23
C ASP A 35 2.39 5.31 18.47
N GLY A 36 3.25 6.31 18.33
CA GLY A 36 3.52 7.29 19.39
C GLY A 36 2.29 8.08 19.86
N LEU A 37 1.27 8.21 19.01
CA LEU A 37 -0.02 8.81 19.35
C LEU A 37 -1.02 7.79 19.96
N GLY A 38 -0.70 6.50 19.98
CA GLY A 38 -1.63 5.45 20.41
C GLY A 38 -2.75 5.16 19.39
N LEU A 39 -2.64 5.69 18.17
CA LEU A 39 -3.64 5.49 17.12
C LEU A 39 -3.42 4.18 16.36
N LEU A 40 -2.17 3.74 16.19
CA LEU A 40 -1.87 2.54 15.40
C LEU A 40 -2.49 1.27 16.01
N GLN A 41 -2.63 1.23 17.34
CA GLN A 41 -3.27 0.12 18.05
C GLN A 41 -4.79 0.04 17.84
N GLN A 42 -5.40 1.13 17.36
CA GLN A 42 -6.84 1.25 17.14
C GLN A 42 -7.23 0.95 15.68
N VAL A 43 -6.25 0.60 14.84
CA VAL A 43 -6.50 0.36 13.41
C VAL A 43 -7.18 -0.98 13.20
N ASP A 44 -8.30 -0.97 12.48
CA ASP A 44 -9.09 -2.16 12.13
C ASP A 44 -8.70 -2.73 10.77
N VAL A 45 -8.38 -1.86 9.81
CA VAL A 45 -8.09 -2.26 8.42
C VAL A 45 -6.90 -1.51 7.86
N LEU A 46 -6.00 -2.25 7.22
CA LEU A 46 -4.92 -1.74 6.40
C LEU A 46 -5.26 -2.00 4.93
N SER A 47 -5.30 -0.96 4.12
CA SER A 47 -5.42 -1.06 2.67
C SER A 47 -4.15 -0.52 2.03
N ALA A 48 -3.41 -1.35 1.31
CA ALA A 48 -2.08 -0.99 0.85
C ALA A 48 -1.84 -1.29 -0.63
N VAL A 49 -1.01 -0.46 -1.25
CA VAL A 49 -0.68 -0.51 -2.67
C VAL A 49 0.82 -0.51 -2.85
N SER A 50 1.34 -1.43 -3.68
CA SER A 50 2.72 -1.41 -4.16
C SER A 50 3.75 -1.30 -3.02
N GLY A 51 4.63 -0.31 -3.03
CA GLY A 51 5.60 -0.09 -1.94
C GLY A 51 4.98 0.07 -0.56
N GLY A 52 3.75 0.62 -0.45
CA GLY A 52 3.02 0.71 0.81
C GLY A 52 2.58 -0.64 1.37
N ALA A 53 2.53 -1.69 0.53
CA ALA A 53 2.23 -3.05 0.96
C ALA A 53 3.30 -3.65 1.89
N LEU A 54 4.56 -3.21 1.77
CA LEU A 54 5.67 -3.74 2.58
C LEU A 54 5.46 -3.46 4.08
N PRO A 55 5.32 -2.19 4.54
CA PRO A 55 5.10 -1.93 5.96
C PRO A 55 3.75 -2.45 6.46
N ALA A 56 2.69 -2.39 5.64
CA ALA A 56 1.37 -2.87 6.02
C ALA A 56 1.36 -4.38 6.28
N ALA A 57 1.90 -5.19 5.35
CA ALA A 57 1.96 -6.65 5.50
C ALA A 57 2.89 -7.07 6.63
N SER A 58 4.07 -6.42 6.78
CA SER A 58 4.98 -6.70 7.88
C SER A 58 4.34 -6.41 9.24
N TYR A 59 3.61 -5.32 9.37
CA TYR A 59 2.88 -4.99 10.59
C TYR A 59 1.76 -5.99 10.89
N ALA A 60 1.00 -6.40 9.88
CA ALA A 60 -0.09 -7.37 10.06
C ALA A 60 0.41 -8.76 10.44
N LEU A 61 1.65 -9.12 10.07
CA LEU A 61 2.28 -10.41 10.38
C LEU A 61 2.83 -10.44 11.80
N GLU A 62 3.56 -9.41 12.22
CA GLU A 62 4.30 -9.40 13.47
C GLU A 62 3.37 -9.36 14.70
N GLY A 63 3.80 -10.04 15.78
CA GLY A 63 3.14 -9.95 17.08
C GLY A 63 3.28 -8.55 17.68
N TYR A 64 2.21 -8.03 18.31
CA TYR A 64 2.24 -6.69 18.92
C TYR A 64 3.33 -6.56 20.00
N ARG A 65 3.59 -7.62 20.75
CA ARG A 65 4.59 -7.64 21.83
C ARG A 65 6.01 -7.53 21.33
N ASP A 66 6.27 -8.08 20.14
CA ASP A 66 7.59 -8.15 19.53
C ASP A 66 7.80 -7.04 18.50
N PHE A 67 6.71 -6.36 18.10
CA PHE A 67 6.73 -5.27 17.15
C PHE A 67 7.09 -3.96 17.86
N SER A 68 8.28 -3.49 17.62
CA SER A 68 8.76 -2.22 18.17
C SER A 68 9.39 -1.38 17.07
N PHE A 69 8.87 -0.18 16.86
CA PHE A 69 9.51 0.81 15.99
C PHE A 69 10.91 1.20 16.49
N GLN A 70 11.20 1.00 17.79
CA GLN A 70 12.53 1.22 18.36
C GLN A 70 13.54 0.15 17.91
N ASN A 71 13.08 -1.02 17.51
CA ASN A 71 13.91 -2.13 17.04
C ASN A 71 14.23 -2.10 15.55
N GLY A 72 14.14 -0.94 14.90
CA GLY A 72 14.60 -0.77 13.53
C GLY A 72 13.59 -1.17 12.46
N PHE A 73 12.28 -1.05 12.72
CA PHE A 73 11.24 -1.37 11.72
C PHE A 73 11.37 -0.54 10.46
N VAL A 74 11.59 0.78 10.60
CA VAL A 74 11.76 1.67 9.44
C VAL A 74 13.00 1.30 8.66
N GLU A 75 14.09 0.97 9.34
CA GLU A 75 15.36 0.50 8.75
C GLU A 75 15.18 -0.87 8.08
N LEU A 76 14.38 -1.76 8.66
CA LEU A 76 14.05 -3.05 8.04
C LEU A 76 13.33 -2.87 6.71
N ILE A 77 12.32 -2.00 6.68
CA ILE A 77 11.55 -1.67 5.48
C ILE A 77 12.39 -0.87 4.48
N GLY A 78 13.33 -0.05 4.95
CA GLY A 78 14.24 0.76 4.13
C GLY A 78 15.46 0.01 3.57
N ARG A 79 15.60 -1.30 3.81
CA ARG A 79 16.73 -2.10 3.27
C ARG A 79 16.82 -2.02 1.76
N ASP A 80 18.04 -2.13 1.25
CA ASP A 80 18.28 -2.13 -0.19
C ASP A 80 17.78 -3.42 -0.85
N PHE A 81 16.50 -3.43 -1.22
CA PHE A 81 15.90 -4.51 -2.01
C PHE A 81 16.41 -4.49 -3.45
N GLN A 82 16.72 -3.29 -3.99
CA GLN A 82 17.23 -3.17 -5.35
C GLN A 82 18.57 -3.87 -5.53
N GLY A 83 19.53 -3.64 -4.64
CA GLY A 83 20.80 -4.33 -4.67
C GLY A 83 20.68 -5.83 -4.48
N ALA A 84 19.77 -6.27 -3.58
CA ALA A 84 19.51 -7.68 -3.36
C ALA A 84 18.88 -8.40 -4.56
N ILE A 85 18.01 -7.73 -5.31
CA ILE A 85 17.37 -8.27 -6.51
C ILE A 85 18.32 -8.23 -7.70
N LEU A 86 18.94 -7.07 -7.95
CA LEU A 86 19.72 -6.83 -9.15
C LEU A 86 21.16 -7.36 -9.07
N GLY A 87 21.77 -7.36 -7.88
CA GLY A 87 23.15 -7.79 -7.68
C GLY A 87 23.39 -9.25 -8.16
N PRO A 88 22.71 -10.26 -7.62
CA PRO A 88 22.82 -11.63 -8.08
C PRO A 88 22.38 -11.81 -9.54
N TRP A 89 21.40 -11.02 -9.97
CA TRP A 89 20.84 -11.11 -11.31
C TRP A 89 21.83 -10.67 -12.39
N TYR A 90 22.52 -9.54 -12.16
CA TYR A 90 23.58 -9.07 -13.07
C TYR A 90 24.85 -9.93 -13.05
N ALA A 91 25.07 -10.69 -11.99
CA ALA A 91 26.20 -11.62 -11.91
C ALA A 91 26.10 -12.82 -12.87
N MET A 92 24.91 -13.05 -13.46
CA MET A 92 24.67 -14.17 -14.38
C MET A 92 24.46 -13.66 -15.81
N PRO A 93 25.38 -13.94 -16.76
CA PRO A 93 25.31 -13.43 -18.15
C PRO A 93 24.00 -13.79 -18.87
N GLN A 94 23.42 -14.97 -18.61
CA GLN A 94 22.15 -15.41 -19.18
C GLN A 94 20.97 -14.49 -18.81
N ASN A 95 21.03 -13.82 -17.67
CA ASN A 95 19.99 -12.89 -17.22
C ASN A 95 20.03 -11.57 -18.02
N ALA A 96 21.21 -11.13 -18.43
CA ALA A 96 21.34 -9.98 -19.32
C ALA A 96 20.70 -10.26 -20.69
N ILE A 97 20.88 -11.47 -21.23
CA ILE A 97 20.25 -11.92 -22.48
C ILE A 97 18.72 -12.02 -22.28
N ARG A 98 18.27 -12.63 -21.18
CA ARG A 98 16.84 -12.73 -20.85
C ARG A 98 16.19 -11.35 -20.72
N TYR A 99 16.84 -10.43 -20.04
CA TYR A 99 16.34 -9.05 -19.91
C TYR A 99 16.28 -8.34 -21.25
N ALA A 100 17.30 -8.52 -22.11
CA ALA A 100 17.31 -7.95 -23.45
C ALA A 100 16.16 -8.47 -24.34
N LEU A 101 15.74 -9.73 -24.12
CA LEU A 101 14.66 -10.37 -24.89
C LEU A 101 13.27 -10.09 -24.32
N THR A 102 13.13 -10.01 -22.99
CA THR A 102 11.82 -9.93 -22.33
C THR A 102 11.52 -8.56 -21.72
N ASP A 103 12.56 -7.73 -21.52
CA ASP A 103 12.48 -6.44 -20.80
C ASP A 103 11.90 -6.54 -19.37
N ARG A 104 11.88 -7.73 -18.77
CA ARG A 104 11.23 -8.00 -17.48
C ARG A 104 12.14 -8.72 -16.51
N ILE A 105 12.00 -8.37 -15.23
CA ILE A 105 12.61 -9.10 -14.12
C ILE A 105 11.63 -10.20 -13.69
N PRO A 106 12.09 -11.46 -13.54
CA PRO A 106 11.23 -12.56 -13.13
C PRO A 106 10.57 -12.33 -11.77
N ALA A 107 9.29 -12.66 -11.66
CA ALA A 107 8.51 -12.51 -10.44
C ALA A 107 9.15 -13.27 -9.26
N GLU A 108 9.52 -14.52 -9.48
CA GLU A 108 10.04 -15.41 -8.41
C GLU A 108 11.31 -14.88 -7.75
N GLN A 109 12.18 -14.18 -8.48
CA GLN A 109 13.38 -13.59 -7.91
C GLN A 109 13.07 -12.50 -6.90
N ILE A 110 12.08 -11.67 -7.20
CA ILE A 110 11.67 -10.58 -6.30
C ILE A 110 10.91 -11.15 -5.12
N ILE A 111 10.01 -12.10 -5.37
CA ILE A 111 9.24 -12.82 -4.34
C ILE A 111 10.18 -13.47 -3.33
N GLN A 112 11.22 -14.16 -3.81
CA GLN A 112 12.20 -14.80 -2.93
C GLN A 112 12.95 -13.77 -2.07
N VAL A 113 13.38 -12.64 -2.63
CA VAL A 113 14.05 -11.58 -1.83
C VAL A 113 13.12 -10.99 -0.78
N LEU A 114 11.85 -10.75 -1.12
CA LEU A 114 10.85 -10.28 -0.15
C LEU A 114 10.61 -11.31 0.95
N ASP A 115 10.51 -12.58 0.57
CA ASP A 115 10.31 -13.68 1.51
C ASP A 115 11.48 -13.84 2.47
N ASP A 116 12.70 -13.94 1.94
CA ASP A 116 13.93 -14.10 2.74
C ASP A 116 14.15 -12.94 3.73
N ARG A 117 13.78 -11.72 3.34
CA ARG A 117 14.10 -10.54 4.12
C ARG A 117 12.99 -10.07 5.06
N LEU A 118 11.72 -10.34 4.72
CA LEU A 118 10.57 -9.83 5.45
C LEU A 118 9.63 -10.94 5.95
N PHE A 119 9.25 -11.88 5.08
CA PHE A 119 8.11 -12.75 5.36
C PHE A 119 8.49 -14.18 5.77
N ARG A 120 9.67 -14.68 5.41
CA ARG A 120 10.23 -15.97 5.86
C ARG A 120 9.28 -17.16 5.68
N GLY A 121 8.65 -17.26 4.53
CA GLY A 121 7.68 -18.32 4.21
C GLY A 121 6.27 -18.06 4.74
N ALA A 122 6.02 -16.90 5.35
CA ALA A 122 4.71 -16.61 5.92
C ALA A 122 3.60 -16.51 4.86
N THR A 123 2.42 -16.95 5.25
CA THR A 123 1.18 -16.95 4.49
C THR A 123 0.12 -16.10 5.16
N PHE A 124 -1.04 -15.95 4.56
CA PHE A 124 -2.18 -15.27 5.20
C PHE A 124 -2.67 -16.00 6.46
N ALA A 125 -2.43 -17.32 6.60
CA ALA A 125 -2.74 -18.06 7.82
C ALA A 125 -1.88 -17.65 9.01
N ASP A 126 -0.70 -17.10 8.77
CA ASP A 126 0.25 -16.68 9.79
C ASP A 126 0.02 -15.24 10.26
N LEU A 127 -0.92 -14.50 9.63
CA LEU A 127 -1.26 -13.15 10.06
C LEU A 127 -1.73 -13.16 11.52
N ASN A 128 -1.26 -12.18 12.28
CA ASN A 128 -1.60 -12.09 13.69
C ASN A 128 -3.07 -11.67 13.85
N PRO A 129 -3.91 -12.50 14.50
CA PRO A 129 -5.34 -12.22 14.66
C PRO A 129 -5.62 -10.99 15.56
N SER A 130 -4.62 -10.49 16.30
CA SER A 130 -4.73 -9.26 17.09
C SER A 130 -4.38 -8.01 16.28
N ARG A 131 -3.96 -8.16 15.03
CA ARG A 131 -3.63 -7.07 14.10
C ARG A 131 -4.80 -6.73 13.20
N PRO A 132 -4.76 -5.56 12.55
CA PRO A 132 -5.79 -5.17 11.60
C PRO A 132 -5.89 -6.13 10.42
N ILE A 133 -7.07 -6.16 9.81
CA ILE A 133 -7.29 -6.86 8.55
C ILE A 133 -6.38 -6.25 7.48
N LEU A 134 -5.65 -7.09 6.77
CA LEU A 134 -4.77 -6.69 5.67
C LEU A 134 -5.47 -6.86 4.33
N LEU A 135 -5.65 -5.77 3.60
CA LEU A 135 -6.13 -5.75 2.23
C LEU A 135 -5.03 -5.21 1.31
N LEU A 136 -4.52 -6.06 0.44
CA LEU A 136 -3.52 -5.68 -0.55
C LEU A 136 -4.22 -5.44 -1.89
N ASN A 137 -3.92 -4.30 -2.51
CA ASN A 137 -4.55 -3.88 -3.76
C ASN A 137 -3.62 -4.17 -4.93
N ALA A 138 -4.16 -4.84 -5.92
CA ALA A 138 -3.55 -5.09 -7.22
C ALA A 138 -4.51 -4.60 -8.32
N THR A 139 -4.12 -4.80 -9.57
CA THR A 139 -4.94 -4.53 -10.75
C THR A 139 -5.04 -5.79 -11.59
N ASP A 140 -6.24 -6.13 -12.05
CA ASP A 140 -6.42 -7.18 -13.04
C ASP A 140 -5.80 -6.74 -14.36
N ALA A 141 -4.82 -7.51 -14.85
CA ALA A 141 -4.07 -7.15 -16.05
C ALA A 141 -4.88 -7.22 -17.35
N LEU A 142 -6.00 -7.95 -17.35
CA LEU A 142 -6.86 -8.13 -18.53
C LEU A 142 -7.92 -7.03 -18.62
N THR A 143 -8.52 -6.67 -17.49
CA THR A 143 -9.64 -5.72 -17.47
C THR A 143 -9.22 -4.31 -17.03
N GLY A 144 -8.12 -4.18 -16.28
CA GLY A 144 -7.70 -2.93 -15.65
C GLY A 144 -8.49 -2.62 -14.36
N ASP A 145 -9.35 -3.54 -13.91
CA ASP A 145 -10.16 -3.34 -12.72
C ASP A 145 -9.35 -3.51 -11.42
N PRO A 146 -9.78 -2.86 -10.33
CA PRO A 146 -9.21 -3.08 -9.03
C PRO A 146 -9.34 -4.53 -8.58
N LEU A 147 -8.27 -5.10 -8.10
CA LEU A 147 -8.18 -6.45 -7.56
C LEU A 147 -7.75 -6.39 -6.10
N VAL A 148 -8.66 -6.64 -5.18
CA VAL A 148 -8.34 -6.74 -3.75
C VAL A 148 -8.01 -8.19 -3.41
N ILE A 149 -6.84 -8.42 -2.81
CA ILE A 149 -6.44 -9.73 -2.31
C ILE A 149 -7.18 -9.95 -0.99
N SER A 150 -8.27 -10.68 -1.05
CA SER A 150 -9.20 -10.94 0.05
C SER A 150 -9.72 -12.37 0.01
N ASN A 151 -10.25 -12.85 1.14
CA ASN A 151 -10.89 -14.18 1.20
C ASN A 151 -12.02 -14.32 0.19
N GLU A 152 -12.84 -13.28 0.03
CA GLU A 152 -13.95 -13.27 -0.92
C GLU A 152 -13.46 -13.43 -2.37
N ARG A 153 -12.44 -12.67 -2.76
CA ARG A 153 -11.89 -12.75 -4.12
C ARG A 153 -11.25 -14.10 -4.40
N PHE A 154 -10.51 -14.66 -3.44
CA PHE A 154 -9.89 -15.97 -3.59
C PHE A 154 -10.93 -17.09 -3.60
N ALA A 155 -11.99 -16.99 -2.80
CA ALA A 155 -13.12 -17.93 -2.86
C ALA A 155 -13.80 -17.91 -4.23
N ALA A 156 -13.97 -16.74 -4.85
CA ALA A 156 -14.50 -16.61 -6.21
C ALA A 156 -13.59 -17.27 -7.28
N LEU A 157 -12.29 -17.37 -7.00
CA LEU A 157 -11.33 -18.11 -7.83
C LEU A 157 -11.31 -19.61 -7.51
N GLY A 158 -12.12 -20.08 -6.54
CA GLY A 158 -12.11 -21.46 -6.07
C GLY A 158 -10.87 -21.85 -5.28
N GLN A 159 -10.16 -20.86 -4.70
CA GLN A 159 -8.95 -21.08 -3.92
C GLN A 159 -9.07 -20.51 -2.49
N PRO A 160 -8.46 -21.16 -1.47
CA PRO A 160 -8.34 -20.56 -0.15
C PRO A 160 -7.23 -19.51 -0.14
N LEU A 161 -7.48 -18.36 0.51
CA LEU A 161 -6.45 -17.33 0.70
C LEU A 161 -5.44 -17.71 1.79
N ALA A 162 -5.88 -18.43 2.84
CA ALA A 162 -5.05 -18.73 4.01
C ALA A 162 -3.65 -19.29 3.67
N PRO A 163 -3.46 -20.28 2.78
CA PRO A 163 -2.13 -20.79 2.43
C PRO A 163 -1.37 -19.92 1.41
N PHE A 164 -1.94 -18.82 0.94
CA PHE A 164 -1.29 -17.97 -0.06
C PHE A 164 -0.15 -17.17 0.56
N SER A 165 1.03 -17.16 -0.09
CA SER A 165 2.23 -16.50 0.41
C SER A 165 2.06 -14.97 0.49
N LEU A 166 2.44 -14.38 1.63
CA LEU A 166 2.47 -12.93 1.80
C LEU A 166 3.45 -12.25 0.84
N ALA A 167 4.63 -12.84 0.61
CA ALA A 167 5.60 -12.32 -0.35
C ALA A 167 5.01 -12.25 -1.77
N ARG A 168 4.26 -13.27 -2.19
CA ARG A 168 3.55 -13.27 -3.48
C ARG A 168 2.48 -12.20 -3.54
N ALA A 169 1.69 -12.04 -2.49
CA ALA A 169 0.64 -11.03 -2.44
C ALA A 169 1.19 -9.61 -2.49
N VAL A 170 2.26 -9.33 -1.73
CA VAL A 170 2.96 -8.05 -1.77
C VAL A 170 3.58 -7.80 -3.15
N TYR A 171 4.18 -8.83 -3.75
CA TYR A 171 4.69 -8.72 -5.11
C TYR A 171 3.59 -8.39 -6.13
N MET A 172 2.43 -9.06 -6.06
CA MET A 172 1.28 -8.77 -6.95
C MET A 172 0.88 -7.31 -6.87
N SER A 173 0.80 -6.77 -5.64
CA SER A 173 0.49 -5.36 -5.41
C SER A 173 1.55 -4.41 -5.97
N ALA A 174 2.81 -4.86 -6.12
CA ALA A 174 3.97 -4.06 -6.53
C ALA A 174 4.53 -4.42 -7.92
N ALA A 175 3.90 -5.33 -8.66
CA ALA A 175 4.35 -5.80 -9.97
C ALA A 175 4.16 -4.72 -11.05
N TYR A 176 5.01 -3.70 -11.04
CA TYR A 176 4.90 -2.52 -11.92
C TYR A 176 4.90 -2.89 -13.39
N PRO A 177 3.85 -2.53 -14.16
CA PRO A 177 3.69 -2.94 -15.54
C PRO A 177 4.83 -2.42 -16.43
N GLY A 178 5.30 -3.26 -17.35
CA GLY A 178 6.39 -2.94 -18.30
C GLY A 178 7.80 -3.08 -17.72
N VAL A 179 7.96 -3.35 -16.41
CA VAL A 179 9.26 -3.60 -15.77
C VAL A 179 9.26 -4.96 -15.07
N LEU A 180 8.18 -5.27 -14.38
CA LEU A 180 8.03 -6.50 -13.62
C LEU A 180 7.06 -7.45 -14.33
N GLU A 181 7.23 -8.73 -14.12
CA GLU A 181 6.36 -9.76 -14.66
C GLU A 181 5.06 -9.81 -13.87
N PRO A 182 3.85 -9.82 -14.50
CA PRO A 182 2.60 -10.00 -13.78
C PRO A 182 2.55 -11.39 -13.14
N LEU A 183 1.91 -11.52 -11.98
CA LEU A 183 1.72 -12.80 -11.34
C LEU A 183 0.38 -13.41 -11.77
N ALA A 184 0.43 -14.68 -12.20
CA ALA A 184 -0.76 -15.45 -12.55
C ALA A 184 -1.32 -16.18 -11.33
N ILE A 185 -2.62 -16.08 -11.10
CA ILE A 185 -3.37 -16.88 -10.13
C ILE A 185 -4.28 -17.82 -10.92
N PRO A 186 -4.04 -19.15 -10.88
CA PRO A 186 -4.91 -20.10 -11.54
C PRO A 186 -6.27 -20.15 -10.84
N HIS A 187 -7.31 -20.46 -11.59
CA HIS A 187 -8.60 -20.84 -10.98
C HIS A 187 -8.46 -22.19 -10.28
N GLY A 188 -9.00 -22.28 -9.05
CA GLY A 188 -9.05 -23.54 -8.31
C GLY A 188 -10.00 -24.50 -8.99
N GLN A 189 -9.58 -25.78 -9.14
CA GLN A 189 -10.40 -26.82 -9.73
C GLN A 189 -10.28 -28.13 -8.99
N PRO A 190 -11.32 -28.98 -9.03
CA PRO A 190 -11.18 -30.37 -8.64
C PRO A 190 -10.07 -31.03 -9.47
N ALA A 191 -9.22 -31.81 -8.82
CA ALA A 191 -8.14 -32.50 -9.50
C ALA A 191 -8.64 -33.27 -10.74
N GLY A 192 -8.04 -32.97 -11.91
CA GLY A 192 -8.35 -33.67 -13.16
C GLY A 192 -9.34 -32.98 -14.11
N THR A 193 -9.84 -31.78 -13.79
CA THR A 193 -10.71 -31.01 -14.68
C THR A 193 -9.86 -29.95 -15.42
N PRO A 194 -9.83 -29.93 -16.78
CA PRO A 194 -9.15 -28.85 -17.53
C PRO A 194 -9.87 -27.52 -17.32
N THR A 195 -9.16 -26.43 -16.95
CA THR A 195 -9.74 -25.10 -16.93
C THR A 195 -9.89 -24.56 -18.34
N SER A 196 -11.10 -24.13 -18.69
CA SER A 196 -11.32 -23.30 -19.89
C SER A 196 -11.10 -21.81 -19.62
N GLU A 197 -11.04 -21.40 -18.35
CA GLU A 197 -10.85 -20.00 -17.97
C GLU A 197 -9.36 -19.66 -17.85
N PRO A 198 -8.94 -18.53 -18.44
CA PRO A 198 -7.56 -18.07 -18.32
C PRO A 198 -7.25 -17.70 -16.87
N PRO A 199 -6.01 -17.88 -16.39
CA PRO A 199 -5.63 -17.47 -15.04
C PRO A 199 -5.82 -15.96 -14.87
N LEU A 200 -6.21 -15.54 -13.65
CA LEU A 200 -6.20 -14.14 -13.28
C LEU A 200 -4.76 -13.63 -13.31
N LEU A 201 -4.49 -12.58 -14.08
CA LEU A 201 -3.19 -11.92 -14.12
C LEU A 201 -3.24 -10.64 -13.30
N ALA A 202 -2.35 -10.53 -12.31
CA ALA A 202 -2.29 -9.38 -11.43
C ALA A 202 -0.99 -8.58 -11.63
N TYR A 203 -1.11 -7.26 -11.66
CA TYR A 203 0.01 -6.33 -11.58
C TYR A 203 -0.29 -5.19 -10.59
N ASP A 204 0.67 -4.25 -10.45
CA ASP A 204 0.66 -3.15 -9.46
C ASP A 204 -0.72 -2.48 -9.32
N GLY A 205 -1.17 -2.36 -8.09
CA GLY A 205 -2.45 -1.75 -7.76
C GLY A 205 -2.55 -0.26 -8.08
N GLY A 206 -1.40 0.42 -8.21
CA GLY A 206 -1.35 1.84 -8.53
C GLY A 206 -1.99 2.22 -9.86
N ALA A 207 -2.23 1.27 -10.76
CA ALA A 207 -2.93 1.54 -12.01
C ALA A 207 -4.45 1.73 -11.80
N ALA A 208 -5.06 0.98 -10.88
CA ALA A 208 -6.50 1.06 -10.59
C ALA A 208 -6.81 2.01 -9.42
N ASP A 209 -6.05 1.93 -8.32
CA ASP A 209 -6.18 2.79 -7.13
C ASP A 209 -4.82 2.95 -6.44
N ASN A 210 -4.11 4.03 -6.74
CA ASN A 210 -2.77 4.25 -6.17
C ASN A 210 -2.77 4.60 -4.68
N LEU A 211 -3.89 5.00 -4.11
CA LEU A 211 -3.99 5.41 -2.71
C LEU A 211 -4.53 4.31 -1.79
N GLY A 212 -5.17 3.28 -2.35
CA GLY A 212 -5.83 2.23 -1.58
C GLY A 212 -7.09 2.72 -0.82
N ILE A 213 -7.55 3.93 -1.09
CA ILE A 213 -8.69 4.54 -0.40
C ILE A 213 -10.01 3.93 -0.87
N ARG A 214 -10.12 3.59 -2.17
CA ARG A 214 -11.34 2.97 -2.74
C ARG A 214 -11.73 1.72 -1.98
N THR A 215 -10.75 0.88 -1.65
CA THR A 215 -10.97 -0.36 -0.90
C THR A 215 -11.49 -0.08 0.52
N LEU A 216 -10.92 0.92 1.24
CA LEU A 216 -11.45 1.30 2.54
C LEU A 216 -12.86 1.89 2.46
N MET A 217 -13.16 2.68 1.42
CA MET A 217 -14.52 3.17 1.17
C MET A 217 -15.49 2.02 0.99
N GLN A 218 -15.11 1.00 0.23
CA GLN A 218 -15.95 -0.17 0.03
C GLN A 218 -16.19 -0.93 1.32
N VAL A 219 -15.15 -1.14 2.13
CA VAL A 219 -15.28 -1.77 3.47
C VAL A 219 -16.28 -1.01 4.35
N VAL A 220 -16.19 0.33 4.38
CA VAL A 220 -17.12 1.16 5.13
C VAL A 220 -18.55 1.06 4.56
N ASN A 221 -18.71 1.15 3.24
CA ASN A 221 -20.01 1.04 2.59
C ASN A 221 -20.68 -0.31 2.83
N ASP A 222 -19.90 -1.40 2.75
CA ASP A 222 -20.40 -2.75 3.00
C ASP A 222 -20.82 -2.91 4.48
N ALA A 223 -20.08 -2.30 5.40
CA ALA A 223 -20.45 -2.28 6.82
C ALA A 223 -21.72 -1.46 7.11
N LEU A 224 -22.07 -0.52 6.22
CA LEU A 224 -23.25 0.36 6.33
C LEU A 224 -24.46 -0.14 5.54
N SER A 225 -24.37 -1.28 4.86
CA SER A 225 -25.40 -1.72 3.90
C SER A 225 -26.84 -1.76 4.44
N GLU A 226 -27.01 -1.88 5.77
CA GLU A 226 -28.31 -1.92 6.45
C GLU A 226 -28.40 -0.98 7.67
N GLN A 227 -27.35 -0.20 7.97
CA GLN A 227 -27.26 0.60 9.19
C GLN A 227 -26.75 2.01 8.90
N SER A 228 -27.14 2.99 9.74
CA SER A 228 -26.58 4.32 9.68
C SER A 228 -25.13 4.36 10.23
N MET A 229 -24.37 5.40 9.85
CA MET A 229 -23.02 5.61 10.41
C MET A 229 -23.03 5.72 11.93
N ALA A 230 -24.05 6.40 12.49
CA ALA A 230 -24.17 6.58 13.93
C ALA A 230 -24.47 5.28 14.67
N ASP A 231 -25.25 4.39 14.04
CA ASP A 231 -25.58 3.09 14.65
C ASP A 231 -24.40 2.11 14.54
N ARG A 232 -23.70 2.11 13.39
CA ARG A 232 -22.60 1.18 13.14
C ARG A 232 -21.30 1.60 13.80
N PHE A 233 -21.01 2.90 13.80
CA PHE A 233 -19.80 3.46 14.40
C PHE A 233 -20.15 4.59 15.40
N PRO A 234 -20.82 4.28 16.51
CA PRO A 234 -21.31 5.29 17.47
C PRO A 234 -20.20 6.13 18.08
N ARG A 235 -18.96 5.62 18.11
CA ARG A 235 -17.78 6.34 18.61
C ARG A 235 -16.95 6.95 17.49
N GLY A 236 -17.42 6.88 16.23
CA GLY A 236 -16.84 7.55 15.09
C GLY A 236 -16.04 6.64 14.13
N CYS A 237 -15.68 7.24 13.01
CA CYS A 237 -14.95 6.62 11.92
C CYS A 237 -13.80 7.54 11.51
N LEU A 238 -12.61 6.97 11.32
CA LEU A 238 -11.42 7.67 10.84
C LEU A 238 -10.78 6.90 9.71
N ILE A 239 -10.48 7.60 8.62
CA ILE A 239 -9.62 7.08 7.57
C ILE A 239 -8.38 7.96 7.47
N VAL A 240 -7.22 7.35 7.61
CA VAL A 240 -5.92 7.98 7.41
C VAL A 240 -5.36 7.54 6.07
N SER A 241 -5.09 8.49 5.19
CA SER A 241 -4.43 8.24 3.90
C SER A 241 -2.97 8.67 4.00
N ILE A 242 -2.07 7.72 3.79
CA ILE A 242 -0.62 7.91 3.78
C ILE A 242 -0.16 7.96 2.33
N ASP A 243 0.04 9.18 1.82
CA ASP A 243 0.28 9.44 0.40
C ASP A 243 1.75 9.83 0.16
N ALA A 244 2.50 8.89 -0.36
CA ALA A 244 3.89 9.10 -0.78
C ALA A 244 4.03 9.58 -2.23
N THR A 245 2.95 10.01 -2.88
CA THR A 245 3.01 10.50 -4.28
C THR A 245 3.93 11.70 -4.37
N GLY A 246 4.96 11.59 -5.23
CA GLY A 246 5.90 12.68 -5.49
C GLY A 246 5.31 13.72 -6.44
N ARG A 247 6.02 14.85 -6.58
CA ARG A 247 5.70 15.83 -7.63
C ARG A 247 6.11 15.25 -8.98
N GLN A 248 5.19 15.29 -9.93
CA GLN A 248 5.54 15.01 -11.32
C GLN A 248 6.44 16.15 -11.81
N LEU A 249 7.60 15.79 -12.36
CA LEU A 249 8.42 16.73 -13.10
C LEU A 249 7.63 17.19 -14.32
N ASN A 250 7.00 18.36 -14.23
CA ASN A 250 6.33 18.97 -15.36
C ASN A 250 7.35 19.14 -16.50
N GLY A 251 7.29 18.23 -17.49
CA GLY A 251 7.46 18.61 -18.87
C GLY A 251 8.84 18.91 -19.41
N GLN A 252 9.96 18.68 -18.77
CA GLN A 252 11.23 18.65 -19.48
C GLN A 252 11.57 17.20 -19.91
N ARG A 253 10.81 16.70 -20.86
CA ARG A 253 11.20 15.50 -21.62
C ARG A 253 12.43 15.88 -22.43
N LYS A 254 13.63 15.49 -22.00
CA LYS A 254 14.80 15.51 -22.90
C LYS A 254 14.45 14.62 -24.09
N PRO A 255 14.57 15.13 -25.32
CA PRO A 255 14.33 14.32 -26.51
C PRO A 255 15.26 13.10 -26.46
N LEU A 256 14.68 11.90 -26.51
CA LEU A 256 15.43 10.66 -26.63
C LEU A 256 16.09 10.60 -27.99
N SER A 257 17.34 10.11 -28.05
CA SER A 257 17.97 9.80 -29.32
C SER A 257 17.11 8.78 -30.12
N ALA A 258 17.10 8.86 -31.43
CA ALA A 258 16.30 7.99 -32.29
C ALA A 258 16.53 6.49 -31.99
N ALA A 259 17.77 6.07 -31.67
CA ALA A 259 18.10 4.71 -31.28
C ALA A 259 17.47 4.33 -29.90
N ALA A 260 17.44 5.23 -28.93
CA ALA A 260 16.81 5.00 -27.66
C ALA A 260 15.28 5.00 -27.77
N ALA A 261 14.71 5.72 -28.74
CA ALA A 261 13.28 5.71 -29.03
C ALA A 261 12.84 4.40 -29.69
N LEU A 262 13.66 3.83 -30.59
CA LEU A 262 13.39 2.54 -31.21
C LEU A 262 13.45 1.38 -30.21
N LEU A 263 14.47 1.36 -29.34
CA LEU A 263 14.64 0.37 -28.28
C LEU A 263 13.56 0.49 -27.18
N ARG A 264 12.94 1.66 -27.02
CA ARG A 264 11.90 1.93 -26.01
C ARG A 264 10.49 2.02 -26.58
N GLY A 265 10.29 1.83 -27.86
CA GLY A 265 9.00 1.98 -28.54
C GLY A 265 7.88 1.12 -27.94
N HIS A 266 8.21 -0.07 -27.44
CA HIS A 266 7.26 -0.94 -26.73
C HIS A 266 7.01 -0.52 -25.27
N ARG A 267 8.00 0.09 -24.60
CA ARG A 267 7.88 0.55 -23.21
C ARG A 267 7.01 1.80 -23.06
N ARG A 268 6.94 2.63 -24.08
CA ARG A 268 6.29 3.94 -24.02
C ARG A 268 4.78 3.84 -23.88
N ASN A 269 4.17 2.86 -24.54
CA ASN A 269 2.72 2.70 -24.54
C ASN A 269 2.17 2.19 -23.21
N VAL A 270 2.90 1.34 -22.50
CA VAL A 270 2.46 0.78 -21.20
C VAL A 270 2.68 1.76 -20.06
N LEU A 271 3.81 2.51 -20.06
CA LEU A 271 4.12 3.50 -19.04
C LEU A 271 3.26 4.77 -19.14
N GLU A 272 2.89 5.17 -20.37
CA GLU A 272 1.98 6.31 -20.60
C GLU A 272 0.53 5.93 -20.29
N LEU A 273 0.10 4.70 -20.55
CA LEU A 273 -1.23 4.21 -20.20
C LEU A 273 -1.40 4.02 -18.69
N ALA A 274 -0.37 3.59 -17.97
CA ALA A 274 -0.42 3.41 -16.51
C ALA A 274 -0.25 4.73 -15.73
N GLY A 275 0.49 5.72 -16.25
CA GLY A 275 0.83 6.94 -15.51
C GLY A 275 -0.16 8.09 -15.64
N ILE A 276 -0.91 8.19 -16.74
CA ILE A 276 -1.84 9.31 -16.99
C ILE A 276 -3.16 9.18 -16.23
N PRO A 277 -3.77 7.99 -16.10
CA PRO A 277 -5.01 7.84 -15.33
C PRO A 277 -4.84 8.02 -13.83
N VAL A 278 -3.72 7.57 -13.26
CA VAL A 278 -3.46 7.54 -11.81
C VAL A 278 -3.53 8.93 -11.18
N SER A 279 -2.87 9.93 -11.77
CA SER A 279 -2.84 11.28 -11.20
C SER A 279 -4.17 12.04 -11.30
N ARG A 280 -5.04 11.69 -12.25
CA ARG A 280 -6.35 12.31 -12.41
C ARG A 280 -7.44 11.65 -11.55
N GLN A 281 -7.38 10.34 -11.37
CA GLN A 281 -8.33 9.63 -10.52
C GLN A 281 -8.15 9.98 -9.04
N ASP A 282 -6.92 10.12 -8.57
CA ASP A 282 -6.61 10.44 -7.18
C ASP A 282 -7.25 11.75 -6.72
N THR A 283 -7.20 12.81 -7.54
CA THR A 283 -7.77 14.12 -7.17
C THR A 283 -9.30 14.15 -7.21
N SER A 284 -9.93 13.45 -8.15
CA SER A 284 -11.39 13.39 -8.24
C SER A 284 -12.01 12.53 -7.14
N MET A 285 -11.35 11.43 -6.76
CA MET A 285 -11.79 10.58 -5.65
C MET A 285 -11.75 11.30 -4.30
N PHE A 286 -10.73 12.12 -4.05
CA PHE A 286 -10.67 12.94 -2.84
C PHE A 286 -11.86 13.86 -2.67
N GLY A 287 -12.31 14.52 -3.76
CA GLY A 287 -13.51 15.35 -3.76
C GLY A 287 -14.76 14.54 -3.42
N THR A 288 -14.94 13.40 -4.06
CA THR A 288 -16.10 12.50 -3.86
C THR A 288 -16.10 11.90 -2.46
N PHE A 289 -14.94 11.52 -1.94
CA PHE A 289 -14.81 10.93 -0.61
C PHE A 289 -15.14 11.93 0.50
N ARG A 290 -14.62 13.17 0.42
CA ARG A 290 -14.97 14.25 1.36
C ARG A 290 -16.47 14.55 1.38
N VAL A 291 -17.11 14.55 0.22
CA VAL A 291 -18.53 14.84 0.08
C VAL A 291 -19.38 13.65 0.53
N GLY A 292 -19.02 12.42 0.15
CA GLY A 292 -19.79 11.22 0.49
C GLY A 292 -19.80 10.91 1.99
N LEU A 293 -18.66 10.98 2.66
CA LEU A 293 -18.56 10.71 4.10
C LEU A 293 -19.13 11.84 4.97
N ASN A 294 -18.97 13.09 4.55
CA ASN A 294 -19.45 14.25 5.30
C ASN A 294 -20.91 14.60 4.96
N GLY A 295 -21.45 14.13 3.83
CA GLY A 295 -22.80 14.47 3.36
C GLY A 295 -23.94 13.68 4.00
N ASN A 296 -23.67 12.52 4.57
CA ASN A 296 -24.69 11.63 5.14
C ASN A 296 -24.86 11.74 6.67
N GLY A 297 -24.50 12.88 7.27
CA GLY A 297 -24.64 13.09 8.71
C GLY A 297 -23.73 12.19 9.56
N GLY A 298 -22.75 11.54 8.95
CA GLY A 298 -21.87 10.59 9.58
C GLY A 298 -20.64 11.25 10.23
N THR A 299 -20.08 10.57 11.20
CA THR A 299 -18.91 10.99 11.98
C THR A 299 -17.58 10.46 11.42
N CYS A 300 -17.54 9.98 10.16
CA CYS A 300 -16.31 9.53 9.54
C CYS A 300 -15.42 10.71 9.16
N ARG A 301 -14.21 10.71 9.68
CA ARG A 301 -13.19 11.75 9.47
C ARG A 301 -12.14 11.27 8.52
N PHE A 302 -11.52 12.21 7.84
CA PHE A 302 -10.46 11.90 6.88
C PHE A 302 -9.21 12.69 7.19
N TRP A 303 -8.10 11.98 7.41
CA TRP A 303 -6.79 12.56 7.63
C TRP A 303 -5.84 12.18 6.49
N HIS A 304 -5.45 13.15 5.69
CA HIS A 304 -4.53 12.97 4.60
C HIS A 304 -3.13 13.42 4.98
N ILE A 305 -2.19 12.49 5.01
CA ILE A 305 -0.78 12.71 5.30
C ILE A 305 0.00 12.49 4.00
N ALA A 306 0.35 13.57 3.31
CA ALA A 306 0.95 13.51 1.98
C ALA A 306 2.26 14.26 1.88
N LEU A 307 3.27 13.66 1.25
CA LEU A 307 4.58 14.31 1.02
C LEU A 307 4.44 15.67 0.32
N ARG A 308 3.49 15.81 -0.59
CA ARG A 308 3.23 17.05 -1.33
C ARG A 308 2.63 18.19 -0.49
N GLN A 309 2.23 17.93 0.76
CA GLN A 309 1.80 18.97 1.71
C GLN A 309 2.97 19.77 2.28
N LEU A 310 4.20 19.24 2.17
CA LEU A 310 5.39 20.02 2.45
C LEU A 310 5.62 21.06 1.35
N PRO A 311 5.87 22.33 1.69
CA PRO A 311 6.09 23.37 0.70
C PRO A 311 7.31 23.05 -0.20
N GLY A 312 7.21 23.37 -1.50
CA GLY A 312 8.33 23.18 -2.43
C GLY A 312 9.49 24.17 -2.20
N SER A 313 9.25 25.23 -1.44
CA SER A 313 10.28 26.17 -0.96
C SER A 313 11.04 25.65 0.27
N ASP A 314 10.52 24.62 0.93
CA ASP A 314 11.23 23.92 2.02
C ASP A 314 12.21 22.92 1.39
N PRO A 315 13.52 22.95 1.72
CA PRO A 315 14.51 21.98 1.22
C PRO A 315 14.12 20.53 1.47
N LEU A 316 13.44 20.23 2.59
CA LEU A 316 12.92 18.89 2.86
C LEU A 316 11.78 18.53 1.90
N GLY A 317 10.81 19.45 1.72
CA GLY A 317 9.68 19.26 0.81
C GLY A 317 10.12 19.09 -0.64
N ASP A 318 11.09 19.87 -1.08
CA ASP A 318 11.71 19.71 -2.40
C ASP A 318 12.36 18.33 -2.52
N ARG A 319 13.24 17.96 -1.58
CA ARG A 319 13.93 16.66 -1.61
C ARG A 319 12.96 15.48 -1.67
N VAL A 320 12.05 15.35 -0.72
CA VAL A 320 11.19 14.14 -0.59
C VAL A 320 10.21 13.97 -1.72
N THR A 321 9.76 15.06 -2.34
CA THR A 321 8.81 15.00 -3.46
C THR A 321 9.46 14.60 -4.78
N TYR A 322 10.81 14.72 -4.90
CA TYR A 322 11.55 14.30 -6.09
C TYR A 322 12.26 12.95 -5.95
N ILE A 323 12.18 12.28 -4.79
CA ILE A 323 12.70 10.91 -4.66
C ILE A 323 12.01 10.03 -5.70
N LYS A 324 12.80 9.36 -6.53
CA LYS A 324 12.28 8.48 -7.58
C LYS A 324 11.62 7.25 -7.01
N THR A 325 10.65 6.70 -7.74
CA THR A 325 10.08 5.39 -7.46
C THR A 325 11.08 4.30 -7.86
N ASN A 326 11.80 3.77 -6.88
CA ASN A 326 12.82 2.73 -7.03
C ASN A 326 12.57 1.61 -6.00
N LEU A 327 13.38 0.55 -6.06
CA LEU A 327 13.39 -0.54 -5.07
C LEU A 327 14.47 -0.37 -3.99
N GLY A 328 15.19 0.73 -3.99
CA GLY A 328 16.20 1.11 -3.01
C GLY A 328 16.26 2.62 -2.80
N LEU A 329 16.72 3.05 -1.63
CA LEU A 329 16.89 4.46 -1.25
C LEU A 329 18.27 4.69 -0.65
N SER A 330 18.81 5.89 -0.84
CA SER A 330 19.99 6.34 -0.08
C SER A 330 19.63 6.54 1.42
N THR A 331 20.61 6.45 2.27
CA THR A 331 20.44 6.69 3.72
C THR A 331 19.89 8.10 3.99
N GLU A 332 20.35 9.08 3.20
CA GLU A 332 19.89 10.47 3.32
C GLU A 332 18.43 10.64 2.89
N ASP A 333 17.98 9.90 1.86
CA ASP A 333 16.58 9.94 1.44
C ASP A 333 15.67 9.26 2.46
N GLN A 334 16.12 8.16 3.06
CA GLN A 334 15.41 7.52 4.17
C GLN A 334 15.26 8.47 5.35
N ALA A 335 16.35 9.13 5.80
CA ALA A 335 16.30 10.11 6.88
C ALA A 335 15.38 11.30 6.56
N ALA A 336 15.37 11.77 5.31
CA ALA A 336 14.48 12.83 4.88
C ALA A 336 13.00 12.40 4.94
N LEU A 337 12.67 11.18 4.54
CA LEU A 337 11.30 10.63 4.61
C LEU A 337 10.83 10.47 6.06
N VAL A 338 11.69 10.00 6.96
CA VAL A 338 11.38 9.92 8.41
C VAL A 338 11.11 11.32 8.98
N THR A 339 11.94 12.30 8.66
CA THR A 339 11.74 13.69 9.10
C THR A 339 10.44 14.27 8.53
N ALA A 340 10.12 13.97 7.26
CA ALA A 340 8.88 14.40 6.62
C ALA A 340 7.64 13.81 7.31
N ALA A 341 7.67 12.53 7.66
CA ALA A 341 6.59 11.86 8.38
C ALA A 341 6.31 12.53 9.72
N ALA A 342 7.35 12.74 10.54
CA ALA A 342 7.22 13.41 11.83
C ALA A 342 6.62 14.81 11.70
N ARG A 343 7.10 15.63 10.75
CA ARG A 343 6.56 16.99 10.51
C ARG A 343 5.11 16.98 10.06
N LEU A 344 4.74 16.07 9.14
CA LEU A 344 3.39 16.01 8.59
C LEU A 344 2.40 15.51 9.60
N VAL A 345 2.76 14.53 10.43
CA VAL A 345 1.90 14.03 11.51
C VAL A 345 1.72 15.11 12.60
N ALA A 346 2.80 15.79 13.03
CA ALA A 346 2.71 16.88 13.99
C ALA A 346 1.83 18.02 13.47
N LYS A 347 2.03 18.46 12.23
CA LYS A 347 1.20 19.50 11.59
C LYS A 347 -0.26 19.09 11.51
N GLY A 348 -0.56 17.88 11.03
CA GLY A 348 -1.94 17.40 10.94
C GLY A 348 -2.63 17.36 12.30
N ARG A 349 -1.90 17.01 13.36
CA ARG A 349 -2.40 17.02 14.73
C ARG A 349 -2.74 18.43 15.22
N GLU A 350 -1.92 19.42 14.90
CA GLU A 350 -2.18 20.84 15.26
C GLU A 350 -3.39 21.42 14.51
N GLU A 351 -3.58 21.01 13.25
CA GLU A 351 -4.68 21.46 12.39
C GLU A 351 -6.01 20.73 12.69
N MET A 352 -6.00 19.70 13.53
CA MET A 352 -7.22 18.99 13.93
C MET A 352 -8.16 19.90 14.73
N PRO A 353 -9.45 19.97 14.36
CA PRO A 353 -10.40 20.78 15.09
C PRO A 353 -10.55 20.30 16.53
N GLN A 354 -10.21 21.12 17.51
CA GLN A 354 -10.36 20.79 18.92
C GLN A 354 -11.85 20.62 19.33
N ALA A 355 -12.77 21.23 18.56
CA ALA A 355 -14.20 21.25 18.87
C ALA A 355 -14.94 19.91 18.67
N ASP A 356 -14.36 18.94 17.91
CA ASP A 356 -15.10 17.73 17.48
C ASP A 356 -14.69 16.44 18.20
N GLY A 357 -14.05 16.49 19.36
CA GLY A 357 -13.57 15.28 20.05
C GLY A 357 -12.45 14.54 19.32
N TRP A 358 -11.73 15.20 18.40
CA TRP A 358 -10.59 14.63 17.69
C TRP A 358 -9.45 14.26 18.65
N ALA A 359 -9.16 15.12 19.62
CA ALA A 359 -8.16 14.85 20.64
C ALA A 359 -8.51 13.59 21.44
N ASP A 360 -9.79 13.42 21.78
CA ASP A 360 -10.30 12.24 22.48
C ASP A 360 -10.29 11.01 21.58
N PHE A 361 -10.59 11.17 20.29
CA PHE A 361 -10.55 10.06 19.32
C PHE A 361 -9.12 9.52 19.14
N VAL A 362 -8.13 10.40 19.03
CA VAL A 362 -6.72 10.03 18.81
C VAL A 362 -6.03 9.65 20.13
N SER A 363 -6.41 10.27 21.28
CA SER A 363 -5.76 10.04 22.58
C SER A 363 -6.43 8.97 23.44
N ALA A 364 -7.62 8.49 23.09
CA ALA A 364 -8.29 7.43 23.83
C ALA A 364 -7.50 6.11 23.63
N ARG A 365 -6.54 5.86 24.51
CA ARG A 365 -5.94 4.53 24.64
C ARG A 365 -7.06 3.54 24.90
N PRO A 366 -7.25 2.48 24.08
CA PRO A 366 -8.07 1.38 24.51
C PRO A 366 -7.49 0.89 25.84
N ALA A 367 -8.33 0.71 26.84
CA ALA A 367 -7.93 -0.02 28.03
C ALA A 367 -7.31 -1.33 27.50
N LEU A 368 -6.05 -1.55 27.80
CA LEU A 368 -5.37 -2.81 27.49
C LEU A 368 -6.30 -3.92 27.97
N LEU A 369 -6.90 -4.65 27.05
CA LEU A 369 -7.56 -5.89 27.37
C LEU A 369 -6.46 -6.78 27.95
N THR A 370 -6.31 -6.74 29.25
CA THR A 370 -5.57 -7.74 30.01
C THR A 370 -6.35 -9.02 29.85
N HIS A 371 -6.02 -9.77 28.81
CA HIS A 371 -6.43 -11.16 28.75
C HIS A 371 -5.62 -11.93 29.80
N PRO A 372 -6.29 -12.77 30.61
CA PRO A 372 -5.67 -13.57 31.67
C PRO A 372 -4.68 -14.58 31.12
#